data_659d65e711b3f2538d464b87a46e279b
#
_entry.id   659d65e711b3f2538d464b87a46e279b
#
_cell.length_a   1.000
_cell.length_b   1.000
_cell.length_c   1.000
_cell.angle_alpha   90.00
_cell.angle_beta   90.00
_cell.angle_gamma   90.00
#
_symmetry.space_group_name_H-M   'P 1'
#
loop_
_entity.id
_entity.type
_entity.pdbx_description
1 polymer ?
#
loop_
_entity_poly.entity_id
_entity_poly.type
_entity_poly.pdbx_seq_one_letter_code
_entity_poly.pdbx_strand_id
1 'polypeptide(L)'
;MTAYLAPSSTPTELEAGSLVAVIGSGAMGSGIAQVAASAGHQVILFDTRFDAAAKAIAAIGNVFARLVEKGRMTALDADAAKGRLRVAAALADVRDCALVVEAIVEDLEVKRSLFAELETVVSDTCILATNTSSISVTAIGAELRRPQRLVGMHFFNPVPLMALVEVVSGLATEQHVADTVFATAARWGKNPVHAKSTPGFIVNRVARPFYAEALRLLSEQAADPATLDAIMREAGGFRMGPFELMDLIGHDVNFSVTRSVHQAYFGDPRFTPSVLQQEMVNAGFLGRKTGRGFYRYGDDDVKPAPQAEAAQPRPDAVSTGPGAADPVFDALRQRLAGAGFSVGATPGGALEHAAPSFHCNGAQVFLTDGRSATERANALDHADTVLFDLALDYAGATRIALARADGCSDEAYKAVLGLFQAAGFTVSRIDDVPGMVVMRTVAMLANEAADAVNQGVCSAAAVDIAMQKGVNYPRGPLAWTDSIGVAQVVTFLSNLASSYGEDRYRVSPLLRRKLASNSVKARFHA
;
A
#
# COMPACT_ATOMS: atom_id res chain seq x y z
N MET A 1 -14.54 -33.76 -15.85
CA MET A 1 -14.74 -32.58 -16.69
C MET A 1 -16.18 -32.13 -16.51
N THR A 2 -16.45 -31.27 -15.55
CA THR A 2 -17.76 -30.66 -15.36
C THR A 2 -17.63 -29.20 -15.83
N ALA A 3 -18.31 -28.92 -16.94
CA ALA A 3 -18.35 -27.57 -17.51
C ALA A 3 -19.02 -26.63 -16.49
N TYR A 4 -18.26 -25.64 -16.01
CA TYR A 4 -18.80 -24.51 -15.27
C TYR A 4 -19.59 -23.66 -16.28
N LEU A 5 -20.90 -23.76 -16.23
CA LEU A 5 -21.80 -22.82 -16.89
C LEU A 5 -21.66 -21.49 -16.16
N ALA A 6 -21.13 -20.50 -16.84
CA ALA A 6 -21.12 -19.12 -16.35
C ALA A 6 -22.56 -18.63 -16.17
N PRO A 7 -22.94 -18.09 -15.00
CA PRO A 7 -24.22 -17.43 -14.87
C PRO A 7 -24.17 -16.10 -15.65
N SER A 8 -24.97 -16.01 -16.70
CA SER A 8 -25.18 -14.79 -17.48
C SER A 8 -26.24 -13.91 -16.80
N SER A 9 -25.88 -13.28 -15.70
CA SER A 9 -26.61 -12.12 -15.18
C SER A 9 -25.60 -11.06 -14.76
N THR A 10 -25.73 -9.89 -15.33
CA THR A 10 -24.98 -8.71 -14.87
C THR A 10 -25.22 -8.56 -13.37
N PRO A 11 -24.17 -8.35 -12.54
CA PRO A 11 -24.33 -8.14 -11.10
C PRO A 11 -25.34 -7.01 -10.88
N THR A 12 -26.40 -7.30 -10.12
CA THR A 12 -27.45 -6.31 -9.86
C THR A 12 -27.08 -5.60 -8.56
N GLU A 13 -26.84 -4.31 -8.64
CA GLU A 13 -26.70 -3.42 -7.47
C GLU A 13 -28.00 -3.42 -6.65
N LEU A 14 -27.93 -2.99 -5.39
CA LEU A 14 -29.14 -2.70 -4.63
C LEU A 14 -29.98 -1.65 -5.35
N GLU A 15 -31.28 -1.88 -5.43
CA GLU A 15 -32.20 -0.92 -6.04
C GLU A 15 -32.09 0.46 -5.38
N ALA A 16 -32.19 1.51 -6.19
CA ALA A 16 -32.21 2.88 -5.69
C ALA A 16 -33.36 3.05 -4.68
N GLY A 17 -33.06 3.64 -3.53
CA GLY A 17 -34.06 3.80 -2.45
C GLY A 17 -34.19 2.61 -1.52
N SER A 18 -33.52 1.46 -1.77
CA SER A 18 -33.50 0.36 -0.82
C SER A 18 -33.07 0.81 0.57
N LEU A 19 -33.65 0.18 1.58
CA LEU A 19 -33.35 0.47 2.98
C LEU A 19 -32.03 -0.20 3.37
N VAL A 20 -31.10 0.60 3.88
CA VAL A 20 -29.78 0.16 4.36
C VAL A 20 -29.68 0.45 5.86
N ALA A 21 -29.29 -0.52 6.65
CA ALA A 21 -28.97 -0.30 8.06
C ALA A 21 -27.45 -0.18 8.26
N VAL A 22 -27.04 0.69 9.17
CA VAL A 22 -25.67 0.75 9.68
C VAL A 22 -25.70 0.55 11.19
N ILE A 23 -24.98 -0.46 11.67
CA ILE A 23 -24.90 -0.81 13.08
C ILE A 23 -23.57 -0.33 13.64
N GLY A 24 -23.63 0.60 14.58
CA GLY A 24 -22.48 1.35 15.09
C GLY A 24 -22.40 2.75 14.48
N SER A 25 -22.38 3.77 15.34
CA SER A 25 -22.38 5.19 14.94
C SER A 25 -21.03 5.88 15.19
N GLY A 26 -19.95 5.10 15.30
CA GLY A 26 -18.59 5.62 15.38
C GLY A 26 -18.13 6.26 14.04
N ALA A 27 -16.86 6.63 13.96
CA ALA A 27 -16.30 7.28 12.77
C ALA A 27 -16.57 6.51 11.46
N MET A 28 -16.41 5.18 11.48
CA MET A 28 -16.66 4.33 10.32
C MET A 28 -18.15 4.27 9.97
N GLY A 29 -19.01 3.91 10.94
CA GLY A 29 -20.45 3.78 10.68
C GLY A 29 -21.10 5.09 10.27
N SER A 30 -20.75 6.22 10.88
CA SER A 30 -21.20 7.55 10.44
C SER A 30 -20.79 7.85 9.00
N GLY A 31 -19.55 7.54 8.63
CA GLY A 31 -19.06 7.72 7.27
C GLY A 31 -19.75 6.82 6.25
N ILE A 32 -20.04 5.56 6.60
CA ILE A 32 -20.79 4.62 5.75
C ILE A 32 -22.23 5.11 5.56
N ALA A 33 -22.89 5.53 6.65
CA ALA A 33 -24.24 6.09 6.60
C ALA A 33 -24.31 7.35 5.71
N GLN A 34 -23.33 8.25 5.84
CA GLN A 34 -23.20 9.44 4.98
C GLN A 34 -23.12 9.07 3.50
N VAL A 35 -22.24 8.11 3.14
CA VAL A 35 -22.02 7.69 1.75
C VAL A 35 -23.29 7.04 1.18
N ALA A 36 -23.91 6.11 1.93
CA ALA A 36 -25.12 5.43 1.50
C ALA A 36 -26.29 6.41 1.29
N ALA A 37 -26.48 7.37 2.21
CA ALA A 37 -27.50 8.42 2.09
C ALA A 37 -27.24 9.35 0.90
N SER A 38 -25.98 9.70 0.64
CA SER A 38 -25.58 10.50 -0.54
C SER A 38 -25.84 9.75 -1.85
N ALA A 39 -25.71 8.42 -1.85
CA ALA A 39 -26.00 7.55 -3.00
C ALA A 39 -27.48 7.29 -3.25
N GLY A 40 -28.39 7.80 -2.38
CA GLY A 40 -29.84 7.77 -2.58
C GLY A 40 -30.59 6.75 -1.75
N HIS A 41 -29.92 5.95 -0.91
CA HIS A 41 -30.56 4.96 -0.04
C HIS A 41 -31.20 5.59 1.20
N GLN A 42 -32.34 5.03 1.63
CA GLN A 42 -32.86 5.27 2.98
C GLN A 42 -31.94 4.58 3.99
N VAL A 43 -31.47 5.29 5.01
CA VAL A 43 -30.47 4.77 5.95
C VAL A 43 -30.97 4.79 7.36
N ILE A 44 -30.91 3.66 8.02
CA ILE A 44 -31.21 3.52 9.46
C ILE A 44 -29.88 3.36 10.20
N LEU A 45 -29.62 4.22 11.18
CA LEU A 45 -28.43 4.16 12.02
C LEU A 45 -28.81 3.68 13.42
N PHE A 46 -28.20 2.58 13.88
CA PHE A 46 -28.38 2.01 15.21
C PHE A 46 -27.08 2.04 16.01
N ASP A 47 -27.16 2.35 17.28
CA ASP A 47 -26.07 2.24 18.26
C ASP A 47 -26.66 1.89 19.63
N THR A 48 -25.99 1.03 20.37
CA THR A 48 -26.41 0.67 21.73
C THR A 48 -26.20 1.77 22.75
N ARG A 49 -25.34 2.74 22.45
CA ARG A 49 -25.08 3.89 23.34
C ARG A 49 -26.17 4.95 23.13
N PHE A 50 -26.72 5.39 24.24
CA PHE A 50 -27.78 6.40 24.26
C PHE A 50 -27.38 7.65 23.42
N ASP A 51 -28.28 8.14 22.60
CA ASP A 51 -28.12 9.31 21.70
C ASP A 51 -26.96 9.26 20.69
N ALA A 52 -26.14 8.19 20.65
CA ALA A 52 -24.99 8.16 19.78
C ALA A 52 -25.37 8.24 18.30
N ALA A 53 -26.39 7.51 17.87
CA ALA A 53 -26.88 7.55 16.48
C ALA A 53 -27.47 8.91 16.12
N ALA A 54 -28.22 9.56 17.03
CA ALA A 54 -28.77 10.89 16.81
C ALA A 54 -27.67 11.96 16.66
N LYS A 55 -26.65 11.91 17.52
CA LYS A 55 -25.49 12.81 17.44
C LYS A 55 -24.71 12.60 16.14
N ALA A 56 -24.56 11.34 15.70
CA ALA A 56 -23.89 11.02 14.43
C ALA A 56 -24.67 11.59 13.23
N ILE A 57 -25.98 11.44 13.18
CA ILE A 57 -26.82 12.02 12.12
C ILE A 57 -26.72 13.55 12.10
N ALA A 58 -26.74 14.20 13.26
CA ALA A 58 -26.54 15.65 13.35
C ALA A 58 -25.16 16.07 12.83
N ALA A 59 -24.11 15.33 13.20
CA ALA A 59 -22.75 15.57 12.70
C ALA A 59 -22.66 15.40 11.16
N ILE A 60 -23.29 14.38 10.60
CA ILE A 60 -23.38 14.17 9.13
C ILE A 60 -24.09 15.38 8.48
N GLY A 61 -25.19 15.87 9.07
CA GLY A 61 -25.87 17.07 8.58
C GLY A 61 -24.96 18.30 8.53
N ASN A 62 -24.11 18.49 9.54
CA ASN A 62 -23.11 19.56 9.55
C ASN A 62 -22.03 19.37 8.46
N VAL A 63 -21.65 18.12 8.15
CA VAL A 63 -20.74 17.85 7.03
C VAL A 63 -21.39 18.23 5.71
N PHE A 64 -22.66 17.89 5.48
CA PHE A 64 -23.38 18.27 4.27
C PHE A 64 -23.46 19.81 4.13
N ALA A 65 -23.79 20.52 5.21
CA ALA A 65 -23.82 21.99 5.18
C ALA A 65 -22.45 22.58 4.75
N ARG A 66 -21.35 22.08 5.30
CA ARG A 66 -20.00 22.51 4.90
C ARG A 66 -19.65 22.16 3.45
N LEU A 67 -20.18 21.06 2.90
CA LEU A 67 -19.99 20.72 1.48
C LEU A 67 -20.74 21.69 0.58
N VAL A 68 -21.93 22.13 0.97
CA VAL A 68 -22.68 23.17 0.27
C VAL A 68 -21.94 24.50 0.31
N GLU A 69 -21.46 24.95 1.48
CA GLU A 69 -20.67 26.18 1.62
C GLU A 69 -19.40 26.16 0.73
N LYS A 70 -18.79 25.01 0.54
CA LYS A 70 -17.62 24.82 -0.32
C LYS A 70 -17.95 24.59 -1.81
N GLY A 71 -19.22 24.65 -2.20
CA GLY A 71 -19.66 24.40 -3.57
C GLY A 71 -19.44 22.96 -4.06
N ARG A 72 -19.29 21.99 -3.14
CA ARG A 72 -19.07 20.57 -3.47
C ARG A 72 -20.34 19.74 -3.49
N MET A 73 -21.46 20.32 -3.07
CA MET A 73 -22.79 19.70 -3.03
C MET A 73 -23.85 20.80 -3.19
N THR A 74 -24.96 20.51 -3.87
CA THR A 74 -26.06 21.46 -3.92
C THR A 74 -26.85 21.42 -2.60
N ALA A 75 -27.52 22.51 -2.24
CA ALA A 75 -28.39 22.55 -1.06
C ALA A 75 -29.51 21.48 -1.16
N LEU A 76 -30.07 21.31 -2.36
CA LEU A 76 -31.13 20.34 -2.62
C LEU A 76 -30.64 18.90 -2.37
N ASP A 77 -29.43 18.54 -2.85
CA ASP A 77 -28.86 17.22 -2.63
C ASP A 77 -28.52 16.99 -1.15
N ALA A 78 -28.03 18.02 -0.47
CA ALA A 78 -27.71 17.97 0.95
C ALA A 78 -28.97 17.72 1.81
N ASP A 79 -30.05 18.46 1.55
CA ASP A 79 -31.32 18.29 2.25
C ASP A 79 -31.94 16.93 1.95
N ALA A 80 -31.89 16.48 0.69
CA ALA A 80 -32.35 15.15 0.30
C ALA A 80 -31.56 14.04 0.98
N ALA A 81 -30.22 14.14 1.02
CA ALA A 81 -29.36 13.14 1.69
C ALA A 81 -29.60 13.11 3.21
N LYS A 82 -29.73 14.28 3.83
CA LYS A 82 -30.07 14.40 5.26
C LYS A 82 -31.43 13.79 5.58
N GLY A 83 -32.44 14.02 4.72
CA GLY A 83 -33.79 13.50 4.90
C GLY A 83 -33.88 11.96 4.80
N ARG A 84 -32.85 11.29 4.24
CA ARG A 84 -32.79 9.83 4.17
C ARG A 84 -32.23 9.17 5.43
N LEU A 85 -31.66 9.94 6.36
CA LEU A 85 -31.05 9.42 7.59
C LEU A 85 -32.07 9.39 8.72
N ARG A 86 -32.20 8.24 9.38
CA ARG A 86 -33.05 8.09 10.58
C ARG A 86 -32.38 7.23 11.65
N VAL A 87 -32.75 7.48 12.90
CA VAL A 87 -32.30 6.67 14.05
C VAL A 87 -33.22 5.46 14.19
N ALA A 88 -32.65 4.28 14.45
CA ALA A 88 -33.38 3.12 14.96
C ALA A 88 -33.48 3.22 16.47
N ALA A 89 -34.66 2.96 17.03
CA ALA A 89 -34.88 2.88 18.47
C ALA A 89 -34.48 1.49 19.02
N ALA A 90 -34.64 0.45 18.21
CA ALA A 90 -34.30 -0.93 18.54
C ALA A 90 -33.70 -1.65 17.31
N LEU A 91 -33.00 -2.76 17.55
CA LEU A 91 -32.46 -3.59 16.48
C LEU A 91 -33.59 -4.14 15.57
N ALA A 92 -34.78 -4.36 16.09
CA ALA A 92 -35.95 -4.78 15.34
C ALA A 92 -36.39 -3.81 14.22
N ASP A 93 -35.97 -2.55 14.28
CA ASP A 93 -36.29 -1.54 13.26
C ASP A 93 -35.59 -1.78 11.92
N VAL A 94 -34.56 -2.66 11.88
CA VAL A 94 -33.80 -2.97 10.66
C VAL A 94 -34.40 -4.16 9.87
N ARG A 95 -35.56 -4.70 10.26
CA ARG A 95 -36.16 -5.90 9.70
C ARG A 95 -36.37 -5.86 8.18
N ASP A 96 -36.70 -4.70 7.65
CA ASP A 96 -37.04 -4.51 6.23
C ASP A 96 -35.82 -4.05 5.39
N CYS A 97 -34.61 -4.06 5.98
CA CYS A 97 -33.40 -3.65 5.28
C CYS A 97 -32.98 -4.70 4.25
N ALA A 98 -32.55 -4.22 3.08
CA ALA A 98 -31.96 -5.05 2.04
C ALA A 98 -30.46 -5.31 2.31
N LEU A 99 -29.80 -4.40 3.02
CA LEU A 99 -28.40 -4.51 3.43
C LEU A 99 -28.24 -3.99 4.88
N VAL A 100 -27.53 -4.73 5.69
CA VAL A 100 -27.07 -4.30 7.02
C VAL A 100 -25.54 -4.24 7.01
N VAL A 101 -24.96 -3.10 7.32
CA VAL A 101 -23.50 -2.93 7.43
C VAL A 101 -23.13 -2.75 8.90
N GLU A 102 -22.37 -3.67 9.44
CA GLU A 102 -21.86 -3.62 10.82
C GLU A 102 -20.52 -2.85 10.87
N ALA A 103 -20.41 -1.90 11.80
CA ALA A 103 -19.21 -1.09 12.07
C ALA A 103 -19.05 -0.84 13.59
N ILE A 104 -19.12 -1.91 14.39
CA ILE A 104 -18.97 -1.89 15.85
C ILE A 104 -17.52 -2.17 16.28
N VAL A 105 -17.30 -2.44 17.57
CA VAL A 105 -15.99 -2.81 18.12
C VAL A 105 -15.40 -4.03 17.41
N GLU A 106 -14.07 -4.03 17.26
CA GLU A 106 -13.33 -5.10 16.55
C GLU A 106 -13.07 -6.28 17.52
N ASP A 107 -14.13 -7.01 17.82
CA ASP A 107 -14.14 -8.20 18.68
C ASP A 107 -15.00 -9.30 18.05
N LEU A 108 -14.44 -10.50 17.94
CA LEU A 108 -15.09 -11.61 17.23
C LEU A 108 -16.40 -12.04 17.90
N GLU A 109 -16.40 -12.18 19.22
CA GLU A 109 -17.57 -12.69 19.95
C GLU A 109 -18.71 -11.68 19.96
N VAL A 110 -18.37 -10.39 20.08
CA VAL A 110 -19.37 -9.31 19.97
C VAL A 110 -19.99 -9.27 18.57
N LYS A 111 -19.17 -9.44 17.52
CA LYS A 111 -19.69 -9.48 16.14
C LYS A 111 -20.54 -10.73 15.88
N ARG A 112 -20.12 -11.91 16.35
CA ARG A 112 -20.93 -13.15 16.26
C ARG A 112 -22.30 -12.99 16.92
N SER A 113 -22.31 -12.50 18.16
CA SER A 113 -23.55 -12.26 18.90
C SER A 113 -24.50 -11.32 18.14
N LEU A 114 -23.96 -10.21 17.63
CA LEU A 114 -24.75 -9.25 16.84
C LEU A 114 -25.30 -9.90 15.56
N PHE A 115 -24.49 -10.61 14.79
CA PHE A 115 -24.95 -11.22 13.55
C PHE A 115 -25.95 -12.35 13.79
N ALA A 116 -25.81 -13.13 14.85
CA ALA A 116 -26.80 -14.12 15.27
C ALA A 116 -28.15 -13.46 15.61
N GLU A 117 -28.16 -12.34 16.30
CA GLU A 117 -29.37 -11.56 16.59
C GLU A 117 -29.97 -10.95 15.31
N LEU A 118 -29.16 -10.31 14.47
CA LEU A 118 -29.58 -9.75 13.18
C LEU A 118 -30.26 -10.79 12.30
N GLU A 119 -29.71 -12.01 12.26
CA GLU A 119 -30.27 -13.11 11.45
C GLU A 119 -31.70 -13.47 11.85
N THR A 120 -32.10 -13.24 13.10
CA THR A 120 -33.47 -13.46 13.58
C THR A 120 -34.43 -12.31 13.25
N VAL A 121 -33.88 -11.12 12.97
CA VAL A 121 -34.63 -9.88 12.76
C VAL A 121 -34.91 -9.63 11.28
N VAL A 122 -33.88 -9.75 10.43
CA VAL A 122 -33.96 -9.36 9.02
C VAL A 122 -34.47 -10.51 8.15
N SER A 123 -34.97 -10.16 6.95
CA SER A 123 -35.41 -11.15 5.97
C SER A 123 -34.28 -12.07 5.52
N ASP A 124 -34.62 -13.25 5.00
CA ASP A 124 -33.66 -14.22 4.47
C ASP A 124 -32.88 -13.72 3.25
N THR A 125 -33.41 -12.73 2.54
CA THR A 125 -32.78 -12.10 1.37
C THR A 125 -31.92 -10.89 1.73
N CYS A 126 -31.96 -10.43 2.98
CA CYS A 126 -31.11 -9.33 3.44
C CYS A 126 -29.64 -9.72 3.42
N ILE A 127 -28.80 -8.90 2.80
CA ILE A 127 -27.35 -9.06 2.84
C ILE A 127 -26.81 -8.54 4.17
N LEU A 128 -25.96 -9.34 4.81
CA LEU A 128 -25.24 -8.99 6.01
C LEU A 128 -23.80 -8.62 5.64
N ALA A 129 -23.34 -7.43 6.00
CA ALA A 129 -21.99 -6.97 5.71
C ALA A 129 -21.26 -6.56 6.98
N THR A 130 -19.98 -6.91 7.10
CA THR A 130 -19.11 -6.48 8.19
C THR A 130 -18.03 -5.54 7.67
N ASN A 131 -17.79 -4.44 8.39
CA ASN A 131 -16.69 -3.52 8.10
C ASN A 131 -15.39 -3.89 8.85
N THR A 132 -15.28 -5.13 9.33
CA THR A 132 -14.04 -5.58 9.99
C THR A 132 -12.81 -5.31 9.13
N SER A 133 -11.70 -4.96 9.78
CA SER A 133 -10.40 -4.74 9.12
C SER A 133 -9.46 -5.94 9.22
N SER A 134 -9.72 -6.88 10.14
CA SER A 134 -8.77 -7.92 10.51
C SER A 134 -9.40 -9.26 10.88
N ILE A 135 -10.67 -9.27 11.32
CA ILE A 135 -11.35 -10.49 11.74
C ILE A 135 -11.81 -11.27 10.51
N SER A 136 -11.64 -12.59 10.54
CA SER A 136 -12.08 -13.47 9.48
C SER A 136 -13.60 -13.39 9.28
N VAL A 137 -14.05 -13.04 8.08
CA VAL A 137 -15.47 -13.07 7.69
C VAL A 137 -16.06 -14.47 7.86
N THR A 138 -15.27 -15.51 7.56
CA THR A 138 -15.63 -16.90 7.82
C THR A 138 -15.88 -17.17 9.29
N ALA A 139 -15.01 -16.66 10.17
CA ALA A 139 -15.18 -16.85 11.62
C ALA A 139 -16.40 -16.10 12.17
N ILE A 140 -16.69 -14.91 11.67
CA ILE A 140 -17.91 -14.17 12.06
C ILE A 140 -19.16 -14.95 11.64
N GLY A 141 -19.17 -15.52 10.45
CA GLY A 141 -20.33 -16.27 9.91
C GLY A 141 -20.46 -17.70 10.41
N ALA A 142 -19.55 -18.22 11.23
CA ALA A 142 -19.49 -19.63 11.59
C ALA A 142 -20.74 -20.16 12.32
N GLU A 143 -21.42 -19.29 13.07
CA GLU A 143 -22.61 -19.64 13.86
C GLU A 143 -23.93 -19.24 13.18
N LEU A 144 -23.87 -18.60 12.03
CA LEU A 144 -25.08 -18.24 11.27
C LEU A 144 -25.72 -19.46 10.65
N ARG A 145 -27.04 -19.49 10.61
CA ARG A 145 -27.81 -20.50 9.88
C ARG A 145 -27.66 -20.35 8.35
N ARG A 146 -27.44 -19.12 7.91
CA ARG A 146 -27.28 -18.74 6.48
C ARG A 146 -26.02 -17.91 6.26
N PRO A 147 -24.82 -18.47 6.47
CA PRO A 147 -23.57 -17.73 6.35
C PRO A 147 -23.27 -17.28 4.91
N GLN A 148 -23.97 -17.84 3.90
CA GLN A 148 -23.79 -17.51 2.49
C GLN A 148 -24.15 -16.06 2.15
N ARG A 149 -24.96 -15.38 2.98
CA ARG A 149 -25.35 -13.97 2.80
C ARG A 149 -24.47 -12.99 3.57
N LEU A 150 -23.44 -13.49 4.29
CA LEU A 150 -22.47 -12.65 4.98
C LEU A 150 -21.27 -12.37 4.07
N VAL A 151 -20.88 -11.09 4.02
CA VAL A 151 -19.74 -10.61 3.23
C VAL A 151 -19.00 -9.50 3.99
N GLY A 152 -17.70 -9.35 3.81
CA GLY A 152 -16.97 -8.17 4.25
C GLY A 152 -17.19 -6.99 3.31
N MET A 153 -17.46 -5.81 3.87
CA MET A 153 -17.52 -4.54 3.15
C MET A 153 -16.60 -3.55 3.85
N HIS A 154 -15.29 -3.72 3.64
CA HIS A 154 -14.25 -3.03 4.36
C HIS A 154 -13.95 -1.68 3.75
N PHE A 155 -14.35 -0.63 4.45
CA PHE A 155 -14.07 0.77 4.13
C PHE A 155 -12.80 1.26 4.81
N PHE A 156 -12.22 2.34 4.28
CA PHE A 156 -11.03 2.99 4.82
C PHE A 156 -11.37 4.36 5.42
N ASN A 157 -10.72 4.71 6.52
CA ASN A 157 -10.95 5.97 7.23
C ASN A 157 -10.16 7.13 6.59
N PRO A 158 -10.78 8.28 6.33
CA PRO A 158 -12.20 8.65 6.47
C PRO A 158 -13.05 8.13 5.31
N VAL A 159 -14.15 7.42 5.62
CA VAL A 159 -14.99 6.76 4.61
C VAL A 159 -15.43 7.65 3.45
N PRO A 160 -15.87 8.92 3.65
CA PRO A 160 -16.28 9.76 2.53
C PRO A 160 -15.14 10.16 1.59
N LEU A 161 -13.88 10.15 2.07
CA LEU A 161 -12.71 10.61 1.31
C LEU A 161 -11.95 9.47 0.64
N MET A 162 -11.92 8.30 1.30
CA MET A 162 -11.21 7.13 0.78
C MET A 162 -12.04 6.43 -0.29
N ALA A 163 -11.42 6.21 -1.43
CA ALA A 163 -12.14 5.68 -2.59
C ALA A 163 -12.29 4.15 -2.55
N LEU A 164 -11.42 3.42 -1.86
CA LEU A 164 -11.40 1.96 -1.85
C LEU A 164 -12.50 1.37 -0.97
N VAL A 165 -13.06 0.25 -1.43
CA VAL A 165 -13.80 -0.73 -0.62
C VAL A 165 -13.30 -2.13 -0.98
N GLU A 166 -12.86 -2.90 0.00
CA GLU A 166 -12.58 -4.32 -0.18
C GLU A 166 -13.87 -5.11 0.08
N VAL A 167 -14.35 -5.84 -0.92
CA VAL A 167 -15.48 -6.77 -0.81
C VAL A 167 -14.92 -8.15 -0.52
N VAL A 168 -15.06 -8.59 0.72
CA VAL A 168 -14.33 -9.73 1.26
C VAL A 168 -15.24 -10.95 1.40
N SER A 169 -14.98 -11.97 0.60
CA SER A 169 -15.73 -13.24 0.65
C SER A 169 -15.15 -14.19 1.71
N GLY A 170 -15.96 -14.61 2.67
CA GLY A 170 -15.68 -15.76 3.52
C GLY A 170 -15.81 -17.08 2.75
N LEU A 171 -15.52 -18.20 3.39
CA LEU A 171 -15.63 -19.54 2.75
C LEU A 171 -17.05 -19.88 2.30
N ALA A 172 -18.06 -19.41 3.02
CA ALA A 172 -19.46 -19.67 2.72
C ALA A 172 -20.14 -18.57 1.89
N THR A 173 -19.52 -17.40 1.73
CA THR A 173 -20.13 -16.27 1.01
C THR A 173 -20.47 -16.65 -0.42
N GLU A 174 -21.73 -16.51 -0.82
CA GLU A 174 -22.16 -16.75 -2.20
C GLU A 174 -21.67 -15.64 -3.13
N GLN A 175 -21.28 -16.00 -4.35
CA GLN A 175 -20.70 -15.08 -5.32
C GLN A 175 -21.65 -13.91 -5.64
N HIS A 176 -22.96 -14.19 -5.82
CA HIS A 176 -23.95 -13.15 -6.12
C HIS A 176 -24.06 -12.11 -5.00
N VAL A 177 -23.86 -12.48 -3.71
CA VAL A 177 -23.85 -11.56 -2.56
C VAL A 177 -22.66 -10.63 -2.66
N ALA A 178 -21.47 -11.17 -2.91
CA ALA A 178 -20.26 -10.37 -3.10
C ALA A 178 -20.39 -9.44 -4.32
N ASP A 179 -20.94 -9.93 -5.42
CA ASP A 179 -21.13 -9.14 -6.65
C ASP A 179 -22.15 -8.02 -6.45
N THR A 180 -23.23 -8.26 -5.71
CA THR A 180 -24.23 -7.23 -5.37
C THR A 180 -23.58 -6.13 -4.49
N VAL A 181 -22.81 -6.50 -3.48
CA VAL A 181 -22.11 -5.52 -2.62
C VAL A 181 -21.04 -4.76 -3.42
N PHE A 182 -20.36 -5.43 -4.34
CA PHE A 182 -19.40 -4.80 -5.25
C PHE A 182 -20.08 -3.72 -6.12
N ALA A 183 -21.16 -4.08 -6.82
CA ALA A 183 -21.91 -3.16 -7.66
C ALA A 183 -22.49 -1.99 -6.84
N THR A 184 -23.00 -2.29 -5.63
CA THR A 184 -23.52 -1.27 -4.69
C THR A 184 -22.43 -0.29 -4.26
N ALA A 185 -21.25 -0.79 -3.89
CA ALA A 185 -20.12 0.08 -3.53
C ALA A 185 -19.67 0.97 -4.70
N ALA A 186 -19.64 0.41 -5.92
CA ALA A 186 -19.35 1.19 -7.13
C ALA A 186 -20.40 2.31 -7.35
N ARG A 187 -21.69 2.00 -7.16
CA ARG A 187 -22.78 2.99 -7.22
C ARG A 187 -22.64 4.08 -6.15
N TRP A 188 -22.07 3.76 -4.98
CA TRP A 188 -21.75 4.71 -3.93
C TRP A 188 -20.52 5.58 -4.25
N GLY A 189 -20.00 5.51 -5.48
CA GLY A 189 -18.82 6.28 -5.92
C GLY A 189 -17.50 5.75 -5.39
N LYS A 190 -17.47 4.49 -4.95
CA LYS A 190 -16.24 3.82 -4.50
C LYS A 190 -15.57 3.03 -5.64
N ASN A 191 -14.32 2.65 -5.42
CA ASN A 191 -13.58 1.71 -6.26
C ASN A 191 -13.52 0.36 -5.51
N PRO A 192 -14.53 -0.51 -5.69
CA PRO A 192 -14.52 -1.80 -5.01
C PRO A 192 -13.54 -2.77 -5.64
N VAL A 193 -13.00 -3.66 -4.82
CA VAL A 193 -12.20 -4.80 -5.24
C VAL A 193 -12.65 -6.05 -4.53
N HIS A 194 -12.69 -7.20 -5.23
CA HIS A 194 -12.94 -8.48 -4.59
C HIS A 194 -11.70 -8.98 -3.87
N ALA A 195 -11.88 -9.50 -2.68
CA ALA A 195 -10.86 -10.17 -1.88
C ALA A 195 -11.40 -11.44 -1.21
N LYS A 196 -10.54 -12.41 -0.93
CA LYS A 196 -10.88 -13.52 -0.03
C LYS A 196 -10.59 -13.13 1.42
N SER A 197 -11.34 -13.71 2.35
CA SER A 197 -11.12 -13.56 3.78
C SER A 197 -9.81 -14.25 4.20
N THR A 198 -8.71 -13.56 3.99
CA THR A 198 -7.36 -13.92 4.44
C THR A 198 -6.82 -12.84 5.36
N PRO A 199 -5.84 -13.14 6.24
CA PRO A 199 -5.33 -12.17 7.19
C PRO A 199 -4.84 -10.88 6.53
N GLY A 200 -5.44 -9.74 6.94
CA GLY A 200 -5.13 -8.43 6.40
C GLY A 200 -5.70 -8.15 5.01
N PHE A 201 -6.53 -9.03 4.46
CA PHE A 201 -7.16 -8.93 3.14
C PHE A 201 -6.13 -8.57 2.06
N ILE A 202 -6.33 -7.45 1.34
CA ILE A 202 -5.34 -6.96 0.36
C ILE A 202 -4.44 -5.91 1.01
N VAL A 203 -5.01 -4.78 1.45
CA VAL A 203 -4.23 -3.59 1.83
C VAL A 203 -3.38 -3.83 3.07
N ASN A 204 -3.98 -4.33 4.17
CA ASN A 204 -3.26 -4.54 5.41
C ASN A 204 -2.16 -5.61 5.30
N ARG A 205 -2.27 -6.51 4.35
CA ARG A 205 -1.26 -7.50 4.00
C ARG A 205 -0.16 -6.89 3.13
N VAL A 206 -0.53 -6.38 1.96
CA VAL A 206 0.43 -5.96 0.92
C VAL A 206 1.19 -4.69 1.30
N ALA A 207 0.63 -3.85 2.18
CA ALA A 207 1.33 -2.66 2.68
C ALA A 207 2.41 -2.95 3.74
N ARG A 208 2.49 -4.17 4.30
CA ARG A 208 3.46 -4.45 5.39
C ARG A 208 4.92 -4.17 5.03
N PRO A 209 5.42 -4.55 3.84
CA PRO A 209 6.80 -4.26 3.47
C PRO A 209 7.17 -2.77 3.50
N PHE A 210 6.23 -1.85 3.23
CA PHE A 210 6.49 -0.41 3.28
C PHE A 210 7.03 0.05 4.65
N TYR A 211 6.47 -0.49 5.72
CA TYR A 211 6.90 -0.20 7.08
C TYR A 211 8.06 -1.08 7.52
N ALA A 212 7.98 -2.38 7.21
CA ALA A 212 8.94 -3.36 7.68
C ALA A 212 10.35 -3.12 7.11
N GLU A 213 10.46 -2.82 5.80
CA GLU A 213 11.76 -2.56 5.18
C GLU A 213 12.36 -1.22 5.67
N ALA A 214 11.53 -0.18 5.88
CA ALA A 214 12.01 1.07 6.44
C ALA A 214 12.54 0.91 7.88
N LEU A 215 11.82 0.17 8.74
CA LEU A 215 12.26 -0.12 10.10
C LEU A 215 13.55 -0.96 10.12
N ARG A 216 13.71 -1.89 9.16
CA ARG A 216 14.93 -2.67 9.01
C ARG A 216 16.09 -1.78 8.56
N LEU A 217 15.92 -0.96 7.54
CA LEU A 217 16.92 -0.01 7.07
C LEU A 217 17.40 0.92 8.19
N LEU A 218 16.48 1.40 9.03
CA LEU A 218 16.83 2.19 10.20
C LEU A 218 17.62 1.38 11.24
N SER A 219 17.23 0.13 11.49
CA SER A 219 17.94 -0.76 12.42
C SER A 219 19.33 -1.15 11.91
N GLU A 220 19.50 -1.24 10.60
CA GLU A 220 20.78 -1.47 9.89
C GLU A 220 21.61 -0.18 9.76
N GLN A 221 21.12 0.94 10.30
CA GLN A 221 21.79 2.25 10.28
C GLN A 221 22.02 2.80 8.85
N ALA A 222 21.20 2.39 7.88
CA ALA A 222 21.32 2.86 6.50
C ALA A 222 21.29 4.39 6.38
N ALA A 223 20.37 5.04 7.09
CA ALA A 223 20.29 6.50 7.27
C ALA A 223 19.28 6.84 8.38
N ASP A 224 19.18 8.11 8.75
CA ASP A 224 18.17 8.61 9.70
C ASP A 224 16.76 8.63 9.09
N PRO A 225 15.69 8.68 9.94
CA PRO A 225 14.31 8.65 9.48
C PRO A 225 13.95 9.77 8.48
N ALA A 226 14.50 10.99 8.66
CA ALA A 226 14.18 12.11 7.78
C ALA A 226 14.75 11.90 6.37
N THR A 227 15.94 11.33 6.29
CA THR A 227 16.62 10.99 5.04
C THR A 227 15.90 9.86 4.31
N LEU A 228 15.56 8.77 5.03
CA LEU A 228 14.81 7.64 4.45
C LEU A 228 13.43 8.08 3.96
N ASP A 229 12.70 8.89 4.72
CA ASP A 229 11.42 9.46 4.32
C ASP A 229 11.54 10.36 3.08
N ALA A 230 12.58 11.20 3.01
CA ALA A 230 12.83 12.06 1.86
C ALA A 230 13.13 11.25 0.59
N ILE A 231 13.95 10.19 0.69
CA ILE A 231 14.23 9.28 -0.43
C ILE A 231 12.93 8.65 -0.93
N MET A 232 12.08 8.15 -0.04
CA MET A 232 10.82 7.54 -0.42
C MET A 232 9.83 8.52 -1.06
N ARG A 233 9.82 9.79 -0.63
CA ARG A 233 8.96 10.80 -1.25
C ARG A 233 9.52 11.30 -2.58
N GLU A 234 10.80 11.67 -2.61
CA GLU A 234 11.38 12.46 -3.69
C GLU A 234 11.92 11.59 -4.85
N ALA A 235 12.33 10.34 -4.57
CA ALA A 235 12.69 9.35 -5.58
C ALA A 235 11.58 8.31 -5.79
N GLY A 236 10.95 7.84 -4.71
CA GLY A 236 9.87 6.85 -4.76
C GLY A 236 8.51 7.42 -5.13
N GLY A 237 8.31 8.74 -5.13
CA GLY A 237 7.05 9.38 -5.49
C GLY A 237 5.91 9.14 -4.50
N PHE A 238 6.17 8.61 -3.31
CA PHE A 238 5.17 8.43 -2.27
C PHE A 238 4.78 9.77 -1.64
N ARG A 239 3.51 9.91 -1.27
CA ARG A 239 3.01 11.16 -0.65
C ARG A 239 3.62 11.43 0.73
N MET A 240 3.94 10.36 1.46
CA MET A 240 4.59 10.39 2.78
C MET A 240 5.65 9.30 2.83
N GLY A 241 6.72 9.56 3.56
CA GLY A 241 7.68 8.53 3.91
C GLY A 241 7.12 7.57 4.96
N PRO A 242 7.74 6.39 5.14
CA PRO A 242 7.23 5.36 6.05
C PRO A 242 7.18 5.80 7.52
N PHE A 243 8.14 6.57 7.99
CA PHE A 243 8.19 7.04 9.38
C PHE A 243 7.15 8.14 9.64
N GLU A 244 6.97 9.07 8.69
CA GLU A 244 5.90 10.06 8.74
C GLU A 244 4.53 9.40 8.77
N LEU A 245 4.34 8.33 7.99
CA LEU A 245 3.07 7.63 7.90
C LEU A 245 2.79 6.80 9.17
N MET A 246 3.82 6.16 9.75
CA MET A 246 3.68 5.48 11.04
C MET A 246 3.30 6.44 12.16
N ASP A 247 3.92 7.62 12.22
CA ASP A 247 3.60 8.66 13.18
C ASP A 247 2.17 9.23 12.99
N LEU A 248 1.70 9.30 11.74
CA LEU A 248 0.33 9.73 11.43
C LEU A 248 -0.72 8.71 11.88
N ILE A 249 -0.49 7.42 11.58
CA ILE A 249 -1.40 6.32 11.94
C ILE A 249 -1.41 6.10 13.44
N GLY A 250 -0.26 6.20 14.06
CA GLY A 250 0.03 5.82 15.43
C GLY A 250 0.71 4.46 15.52
N HIS A 251 1.82 4.41 16.25
CA HIS A 251 2.65 3.20 16.37
C HIS A 251 1.89 2.03 17.00
N ASP A 252 1.03 2.28 17.98
CA ASP A 252 0.17 1.27 18.60
C ASP A 252 -0.76 0.61 17.58
N VAL A 253 -1.40 1.39 16.70
CA VAL A 253 -2.28 0.88 15.65
C VAL A 253 -1.48 0.11 14.60
N ASN A 254 -0.42 0.72 14.05
CA ASN A 254 0.39 0.08 13.01
C ASN A 254 1.05 -1.22 13.49
N PHE A 255 1.59 -1.22 14.72
CA PHE A 255 2.20 -2.39 15.35
C PHE A 255 1.18 -3.49 15.64
N SER A 256 -0.01 -3.13 16.15
CA SER A 256 -1.11 -4.08 16.39
C SER A 256 -1.54 -4.79 15.09
N VAL A 257 -1.68 -4.06 14.00
CA VAL A 257 -1.99 -4.66 12.69
C VAL A 257 -0.88 -5.61 12.24
N THR A 258 0.40 -5.21 12.37
CA THR A 258 1.54 -6.08 12.01
C THR A 258 1.54 -7.36 12.83
N ARG A 259 1.34 -7.26 14.15
CA ARG A 259 1.25 -8.43 15.04
C ARG A 259 0.08 -9.35 14.68
N SER A 260 -1.09 -8.79 14.42
CA SER A 260 -2.28 -9.54 14.02
C SER A 260 -2.04 -10.33 12.73
N VAL A 261 -1.46 -9.70 11.71
CA VAL A 261 -1.13 -10.37 10.44
C VAL A 261 -0.08 -11.47 10.68
N HIS A 262 1.01 -11.18 11.41
CA HIS A 262 2.06 -12.17 11.71
C HIS A 262 1.51 -13.40 12.46
N GLN A 263 0.68 -13.17 13.48
CA GLN A 263 0.05 -14.27 14.24
C GLN A 263 -0.89 -15.10 13.36
N ALA A 264 -1.71 -14.45 12.54
CA ALA A 264 -2.67 -15.11 11.67
C ALA A 264 -2.02 -15.87 10.49
N TYR A 265 -0.79 -15.52 10.12
CA TYR A 265 0.07 -16.29 9.20
C TYR A 265 1.02 -17.25 9.93
N PHE A 266 0.72 -17.58 11.20
CA PHE A 266 1.47 -18.55 12.01
C PHE A 266 2.97 -18.27 12.11
N GLY A 267 3.35 -16.98 12.16
CA GLY A 267 4.75 -16.58 12.32
C GLY A 267 5.55 -16.52 11.02
N ASP A 268 4.90 -16.35 9.87
CA ASP A 268 5.62 -16.18 8.59
C ASP A 268 6.62 -15.01 8.71
N PRO A 269 7.93 -15.25 8.47
CA PRO A 269 9.00 -14.26 8.62
C PRO A 269 8.77 -12.98 7.82
N ARG A 270 7.98 -13.03 6.75
CA ARG A 270 7.63 -11.87 5.93
C ARG A 270 6.91 -10.77 6.72
N PHE A 271 6.16 -11.16 7.74
CA PHE A 271 5.34 -10.26 8.56
C PHE A 271 5.92 -10.04 9.96
N THR A 272 7.16 -10.44 10.23
CA THR A 272 7.79 -10.30 11.55
C THR A 272 7.77 -8.85 12.02
N PRO A 273 7.17 -8.56 13.20
CA PRO A 273 7.15 -7.22 13.78
C PRO A 273 8.54 -6.71 14.13
N SER A 274 8.71 -5.40 14.13
CA SER A 274 9.97 -4.75 14.50
C SER A 274 10.06 -4.56 16.02
N VAL A 275 11.21 -4.95 16.59
CA VAL A 275 11.54 -4.68 18.01
C VAL A 275 11.59 -3.16 18.26
N LEU A 276 12.17 -2.40 17.34
CA LEU A 276 12.23 -0.94 17.45
C LEU A 276 10.82 -0.33 17.56
N GLN A 277 9.88 -0.79 16.72
CA GLN A 277 8.50 -0.28 16.79
C GLN A 277 7.80 -0.69 18.09
N GLN A 278 8.09 -1.89 18.60
CA GLN A 278 7.60 -2.32 19.92
C GLN A 278 8.09 -1.40 21.03
N GLU A 279 9.38 -1.04 21.02
CA GLU A 279 9.96 -0.11 22.02
C GLU A 279 9.34 1.29 21.92
N MET A 280 9.03 1.77 20.71
CA MET A 280 8.28 3.01 20.52
C MET A 280 6.91 2.96 21.22
N VAL A 281 6.19 1.84 21.05
CA VAL A 281 4.88 1.63 21.69
C VAL A 281 5.04 1.55 23.22
N ASN A 282 6.03 0.80 23.72
CA ASN A 282 6.32 0.65 25.15
C ASN A 282 6.66 2.02 25.80
N ALA A 283 7.37 2.88 25.07
CA ALA A 283 7.72 4.22 25.52
C ALA A 283 6.57 5.24 25.44
N GLY A 284 5.41 4.86 24.88
CA GLY A 284 4.31 5.79 24.63
C GLY A 284 4.58 6.80 23.51
N PHE A 285 5.61 6.57 22.66
CA PHE A 285 5.94 7.42 21.53
C PHE A 285 5.06 7.02 20.32
N LEU A 286 3.76 7.34 20.41
CA LEU A 286 2.76 6.83 19.49
C LEU A 286 2.57 7.71 18.24
N GLY A 287 3.43 8.69 18.02
CA GLY A 287 3.36 9.59 16.88
C GLY A 287 2.60 10.89 17.19
N ARG A 288 1.95 11.46 16.18
CA ARG A 288 1.28 12.79 16.29
C ARG A 288 0.31 12.90 17.44
N LYS A 289 -0.45 11.85 17.73
CA LYS A 289 -1.48 11.86 18.79
C LYS A 289 -0.93 12.00 20.21
N THR A 290 0.35 11.70 20.42
CA THR A 290 1.05 11.88 21.70
C THR A 290 2.13 12.95 21.63
N GLY A 291 2.21 13.71 20.53
CA GLY A 291 3.22 14.73 20.29
C GLY A 291 4.63 14.18 20.01
N ARG A 292 4.81 12.87 20.02
CA ARG A 292 6.12 12.22 19.81
C ARG A 292 5.97 10.84 19.16
N GLY A 293 6.77 10.61 18.13
CA GLY A 293 7.00 9.34 17.47
C GLY A 293 8.45 9.28 17.02
N PHE A 294 8.71 8.95 15.75
CA PHE A 294 10.01 9.15 15.11
C PHE A 294 10.36 10.64 15.03
N TYR A 295 9.33 11.48 14.93
CA TYR A 295 9.42 12.93 14.96
C TYR A 295 8.80 13.49 16.24
N ARG A 296 9.07 14.78 16.50
CA ARG A 296 8.40 15.58 17.52
C ARG A 296 7.35 16.47 16.87
N TYR A 297 6.26 16.76 17.60
CA TYR A 297 5.09 17.47 17.09
C TYR A 297 4.59 18.55 18.06
N GLY A 298 5.50 19.23 18.78
CA GLY A 298 5.20 20.42 19.56
C GLY A 298 5.21 21.69 18.68
N ASP A 299 4.68 22.78 19.21
CA ASP A 299 4.57 24.04 18.47
C ASP A 299 5.96 24.62 18.08
N ASP A 300 7.00 24.34 18.87
CA ASP A 300 8.39 24.78 18.65
C ASP A 300 9.26 23.68 18.01
N ASP A 301 8.73 22.51 17.74
CA ASP A 301 9.51 21.40 17.21
C ASP A 301 9.78 21.56 15.71
N VAL A 302 11.06 21.62 15.33
CA VAL A 302 11.50 21.65 13.94
C VAL A 302 11.76 20.21 13.48
N LYS A 303 11.12 19.83 12.39
CA LYS A 303 11.37 18.53 11.75
C LYS A 303 12.82 18.47 11.27
N PRO A 304 13.60 17.40 11.58
CA PRO A 304 14.95 17.24 11.10
C PRO A 304 15.02 17.33 9.57
N ALA A 305 16.00 18.06 9.05
CA ALA A 305 16.25 18.10 7.62
C ALA A 305 16.88 16.77 7.16
N PRO A 306 16.49 16.25 5.97
CA PRO A 306 17.14 15.07 5.42
C PRO A 306 18.59 15.38 5.05
N GLN A 307 19.47 14.41 5.22
CA GLN A 307 20.87 14.54 4.83
C GLN A 307 21.01 14.73 3.32
N ALA A 308 21.94 15.61 2.93
CA ALA A 308 22.30 15.86 1.56
C ALA A 308 23.82 16.04 1.48
N GLU A 309 24.42 15.41 0.48
CA GLU A 309 25.85 15.54 0.22
C GLU A 309 26.22 16.95 -0.27
N ALA A 310 27.35 17.43 0.18
CA ALA A 310 27.90 18.72 -0.27
C ALA A 310 28.15 18.72 -1.79
N ALA A 311 28.02 19.89 -2.40
CA ALA A 311 28.27 20.07 -3.84
C ALA A 311 29.67 19.62 -4.24
N GLN A 312 29.76 18.84 -5.32
CA GLN A 312 31.02 18.37 -5.90
C GLN A 312 31.20 18.90 -7.31
N PRO A 313 32.44 19.04 -7.78
CA PRO A 313 32.71 19.38 -9.17
C PRO A 313 32.07 18.37 -10.14
N ARG A 314 31.65 18.89 -11.29
CA ARG A 314 31.17 18.05 -12.38
C ARG A 314 32.32 17.16 -12.89
N PRO A 315 32.14 15.84 -13.08
CA PRO A 315 33.16 14.97 -13.63
C PRO A 315 33.40 15.26 -15.13
N ASP A 316 34.62 15.04 -15.58
CA ASP A 316 35.03 15.32 -16.95
C ASP A 316 34.60 14.22 -17.93
N ALA A 317 34.60 12.96 -17.50
CA ALA A 317 34.35 11.80 -18.33
C ALA A 317 33.24 10.90 -17.76
N VAL A 318 32.20 10.71 -18.56
CA VAL A 318 31.11 9.78 -18.26
C VAL A 318 30.82 8.94 -19.50
N SER A 319 30.72 7.64 -19.32
CA SER A 319 30.27 6.72 -20.38
C SER A 319 29.24 5.75 -19.84
N THR A 320 28.40 5.19 -20.71
CA THR A 320 27.44 4.15 -20.35
C THR A 320 28.05 2.78 -20.57
N GLY A 321 27.83 1.89 -19.62
CA GLY A 321 28.15 0.48 -19.75
C GLY A 321 27.13 -0.31 -20.59
N PRO A 322 27.40 -1.60 -20.87
CA PRO A 322 26.45 -2.49 -21.53
C PRO A 322 25.16 -2.65 -20.71
N GLY A 323 24.03 -2.87 -21.34
CA GLY A 323 22.72 -3.03 -20.69
C GLY A 323 21.83 -1.78 -20.68
N ALA A 324 22.18 -0.79 -21.47
CA ALA A 324 21.56 0.53 -21.46
C ALA A 324 20.18 0.65 -22.14
N ALA A 325 19.57 -0.40 -22.63
CA ALA A 325 18.27 -0.35 -23.32
C ALA A 325 17.09 -0.67 -22.38
N ASP A 326 17.00 0.05 -21.25
CA ASP A 326 15.93 -0.09 -20.28
C ASP A 326 15.11 1.22 -20.25
N PRO A 327 13.77 1.18 -20.45
CA PRO A 327 12.94 2.38 -20.48
C PRO A 327 13.02 3.22 -19.19
N VAL A 328 13.19 2.58 -18.02
CA VAL A 328 13.36 3.28 -16.74
C VAL A 328 14.69 4.04 -16.74
N PHE A 329 15.72 3.42 -17.28
CA PHE A 329 17.06 3.98 -17.36
C PHE A 329 17.22 5.03 -18.47
N ASP A 330 16.40 4.95 -19.52
CA ASP A 330 16.40 5.93 -20.61
C ASP A 330 16.10 7.35 -20.13
N ALA A 331 15.16 7.50 -19.17
CA ALA A 331 14.85 8.79 -18.58
C ALA A 331 16.05 9.38 -17.82
N LEU A 332 16.81 8.55 -17.09
CA LEU A 332 18.05 8.98 -16.43
C LEU A 332 19.13 9.37 -17.44
N ARG A 333 19.32 8.59 -18.52
CA ARG A 333 20.27 8.91 -19.59
C ARG A 333 19.93 10.25 -20.27
N GLN A 334 18.65 10.48 -20.59
CA GLN A 334 18.18 11.74 -21.16
C GLN A 334 18.45 12.92 -20.21
N ARG A 335 18.25 12.73 -18.93
CA ARG A 335 18.53 13.76 -17.91
C ARG A 335 20.02 14.07 -17.82
N LEU A 336 20.89 13.05 -17.85
CA LEU A 336 22.35 13.22 -17.91
C LEU A 336 22.79 13.90 -19.20
N ALA A 337 22.21 13.51 -20.35
CA ALA A 337 22.46 14.17 -21.62
C ALA A 337 22.04 15.64 -21.62
N GLY A 338 20.86 15.95 -21.03
CA GLY A 338 20.41 17.33 -20.81
C GLY A 338 21.33 18.15 -19.91
N ALA A 339 22.03 17.52 -18.96
CA ALA A 339 23.09 18.12 -18.17
C ALA A 339 24.42 18.26 -18.95
N GLY A 340 24.45 17.89 -20.23
CA GLY A 340 25.60 18.03 -21.13
C GLY A 340 26.64 16.92 -21.01
N PHE A 341 26.27 15.73 -20.49
CA PHE A 341 27.14 14.55 -20.54
C PHE A 341 26.94 13.79 -21.84
N SER A 342 28.03 13.34 -22.45
CA SER A 342 27.99 12.48 -23.65
C SER A 342 27.70 11.03 -23.21
N VAL A 343 26.44 10.72 -22.97
CA VAL A 343 25.98 9.38 -22.56
C VAL A 343 25.61 8.57 -23.81
N GLY A 344 26.62 8.20 -24.62
CA GLY A 344 26.44 7.31 -25.76
C GLY A 344 26.37 5.84 -25.34
N ALA A 345 25.61 5.02 -26.08
CA ALA A 345 25.70 3.57 -25.89
C ALA A 345 27.10 3.11 -26.23
N THR A 346 27.76 2.36 -25.36
CA THR A 346 29.05 1.74 -25.67
C THR A 346 28.81 0.69 -26.76
N PRO A 347 29.47 0.76 -27.96
CA PRO A 347 29.38 -0.29 -28.96
C PRO A 347 30.10 -1.53 -28.41
N GLY A 348 29.40 -2.53 -28.05
CA GLY A 348 30.01 -3.80 -27.62
C GLY A 348 29.04 -4.70 -26.91
N GLY A 349 28.57 -5.72 -27.61
CA GLY A 349 28.00 -6.95 -27.13
C GLY A 349 26.89 -6.78 -26.09
N ALA A 350 25.65 -6.82 -26.52
CA ALA A 350 24.51 -6.95 -25.65
C ALA A 350 24.67 -8.24 -24.80
N LEU A 351 25.12 -8.08 -23.57
CA LEU A 351 24.85 -9.07 -22.55
C LEU A 351 23.38 -8.87 -22.17
N GLU A 352 22.54 -9.79 -22.58
CA GLU A 352 21.06 -9.72 -22.50
C GLU A 352 20.49 -9.47 -21.08
N HIS A 353 21.36 -9.40 -20.06
CA HIS A 353 20.99 -9.21 -18.64
C HIS A 353 21.96 -8.30 -17.86
N ALA A 354 22.73 -7.45 -18.52
CA ALA A 354 23.60 -6.51 -17.82
C ALA A 354 22.79 -5.38 -17.19
N ALA A 355 22.91 -5.22 -15.88
CA ALA A 355 22.25 -4.11 -15.16
C ALA A 355 22.74 -2.76 -15.71
N PRO A 356 21.85 -1.73 -15.76
CA PRO A 356 22.22 -0.37 -16.14
C PRO A 356 23.43 0.13 -15.37
N SER A 357 24.41 0.69 -16.08
CA SER A 357 25.66 1.15 -15.48
C SER A 357 26.23 2.38 -16.16
N PHE A 358 27.04 3.13 -15.40
CA PHE A 358 27.89 4.21 -15.90
C PHE A 358 29.33 3.97 -15.46
N HIS A 359 30.26 4.54 -16.22
CA HIS A 359 31.63 4.75 -15.79
C HIS A 359 31.84 6.24 -15.61
N CYS A 360 32.41 6.65 -14.49
CA CYS A 360 32.61 8.05 -14.11
C CYS A 360 33.98 8.21 -13.44
N ASN A 361 34.95 8.80 -14.13
CA ASN A 361 36.32 9.04 -13.61
C ASN A 361 36.92 7.82 -12.89
N GLY A 362 36.83 6.63 -13.50
CA GLY A 362 37.31 5.38 -12.93
C GLY A 362 36.30 4.64 -12.05
N ALA A 363 35.28 5.29 -11.53
CA ALA A 363 34.22 4.61 -10.79
C ALA A 363 33.28 3.84 -11.70
N GLN A 364 32.85 2.66 -11.25
CA GLN A 364 31.72 1.91 -11.83
C GLN A 364 30.44 2.18 -11.02
N VAL A 365 29.41 2.64 -11.71
CA VAL A 365 28.15 3.11 -11.10
C VAL A 365 26.99 2.26 -11.61
N PHE A 366 26.25 1.64 -10.71
CA PHE A 366 25.20 0.70 -11.08
C PHE A 366 23.89 1.02 -10.36
N LEU A 367 22.76 0.74 -11.01
CA LEU A 367 21.49 0.56 -10.33
C LEU A 367 21.62 -0.63 -9.36
N THR A 368 21.10 -0.49 -8.14
CA THR A 368 21.08 -1.57 -7.16
C THR A 368 20.40 -2.82 -7.72
N ASP A 369 21.00 -3.97 -7.50
CA ASP A 369 20.49 -5.28 -7.92
C ASP A 369 20.16 -6.21 -6.73
N GLY A 370 20.08 -5.65 -5.52
CA GLY A 370 19.78 -6.40 -4.30
C GLY A 370 21.00 -6.76 -3.46
N ARG A 371 22.22 -6.68 -4.02
CA ARG A 371 23.49 -6.79 -3.29
C ARG A 371 23.89 -5.46 -2.68
N SER A 372 24.81 -5.49 -1.72
CA SER A 372 25.55 -4.30 -1.30
C SER A 372 26.53 -3.82 -2.39
N ALA A 373 27.00 -2.59 -2.31
CA ALA A 373 28.06 -2.10 -3.21
C ALA A 373 29.35 -2.87 -3.03
N THR A 374 29.69 -3.24 -1.80
CA THR A 374 30.88 -4.04 -1.45
C THR A 374 30.79 -5.45 -2.02
N GLU A 375 29.64 -6.14 -1.90
CA GLU A 375 29.42 -7.47 -2.55
C GLU A 375 29.60 -7.38 -4.06
N ARG A 376 29.09 -6.29 -4.67
CA ARG A 376 29.19 -6.08 -6.10
C ARG A 376 30.61 -5.75 -6.54
N ALA A 377 31.32 -4.88 -5.79
CA ALA A 377 32.72 -4.54 -6.01
C ALA A 377 33.60 -5.79 -6.02
N ASN A 378 33.40 -6.68 -5.04
CA ASN A 378 34.13 -7.93 -4.93
C ASN A 378 33.84 -8.86 -6.12
N ALA A 379 32.59 -8.96 -6.57
CA ALA A 379 32.20 -9.79 -7.70
C ALA A 379 32.76 -9.29 -9.05
N LEU A 380 33.08 -7.99 -9.15
CA LEU A 380 33.61 -7.34 -10.35
C LEU A 380 35.14 -7.16 -10.29
N ASP A 381 35.77 -7.47 -9.16
CA ASP A 381 37.17 -7.16 -8.86
C ASP A 381 37.48 -5.65 -9.11
N HIS A 382 36.55 -4.78 -8.65
CA HIS A 382 36.63 -3.32 -8.86
C HIS A 382 36.20 -2.55 -7.60
N ALA A 383 37.18 -2.06 -6.84
CA ALA A 383 36.94 -1.38 -5.57
C ALA A 383 36.11 -0.10 -5.71
N ASP A 384 36.35 0.72 -6.73
CA ASP A 384 35.63 1.96 -6.97
C ASP A 384 34.22 1.73 -7.55
N THR A 385 33.40 1.03 -6.78
CA THR A 385 32.01 0.70 -7.12
C THR A 385 31.05 1.52 -6.29
N VAL A 386 30.06 2.15 -6.95
CA VAL A 386 28.99 2.94 -6.34
C VAL A 386 27.65 2.43 -6.87
N LEU A 387 26.68 2.25 -5.97
CA LEU A 387 25.30 1.96 -6.33
C LEU A 387 24.45 3.23 -6.23
N PHE A 388 23.51 3.36 -7.15
CA PHE A 388 22.39 4.29 -7.05
C PHE A 388 21.08 3.55 -6.90
N ASP A 389 20.13 4.19 -6.21
CA ASP A 389 18.82 3.60 -5.97
C ASP A 389 17.86 3.85 -7.14
N LEU A 390 16.76 3.10 -7.16
CA LEU A 390 15.67 3.32 -8.08
C LEU A 390 15.01 4.69 -7.81
N ALA A 391 14.74 5.43 -8.88
CA ALA A 391 13.71 6.46 -8.87
C ALA A 391 12.55 5.99 -9.78
N LEU A 392 11.32 6.05 -9.26
CA LEU A 392 10.16 5.58 -10.03
C LEU A 392 9.82 6.49 -11.23
N ASP A 393 10.33 7.72 -11.19
CA ASP A 393 10.33 8.67 -12.29
C ASP A 393 11.63 9.48 -12.26
N TYR A 394 12.66 9.04 -12.99
CA TYR A 394 13.93 9.75 -13.05
C TYR A 394 13.84 11.15 -13.67
N ALA A 395 12.82 11.43 -14.48
CA ALA A 395 12.64 12.75 -15.06
C ALA A 395 12.18 13.78 -14.00
N GLY A 396 11.27 13.37 -13.14
CA GLY A 396 10.67 14.23 -12.12
C GLY A 396 11.32 14.14 -10.73
N ALA A 397 12.11 13.10 -10.44
CA ALA A 397 12.72 12.90 -9.13
C ALA A 397 13.68 14.04 -8.77
N THR A 398 13.60 14.53 -7.53
CA THR A 398 14.46 15.60 -7.02
C THR A 398 15.62 15.09 -6.17
N ARG A 399 15.56 13.82 -5.75
CA ARG A 399 16.58 13.17 -4.91
C ARG A 399 16.98 11.82 -5.47
N ILE A 400 18.22 11.43 -5.20
CA ILE A 400 18.74 10.09 -5.45
C ILE A 400 19.55 9.62 -4.24
N ALA A 401 19.44 8.35 -3.87
CA ALA A 401 20.30 7.75 -2.86
C ALA A 401 21.49 7.06 -3.53
N LEU A 402 22.67 7.22 -2.92
CA LEU A 402 23.91 6.54 -3.30
C LEU A 402 24.46 5.74 -2.13
N ALA A 403 25.02 4.57 -2.43
CA ALA A 403 25.84 3.77 -1.52
C ALA A 403 27.18 3.46 -2.22
N ARG A 404 28.29 3.48 -1.49
CA ARG A 404 29.60 3.15 -2.02
C ARG A 404 30.15 1.88 -1.36
N ALA A 405 30.90 1.10 -2.10
CA ALA A 405 31.65 -0.02 -1.54
C ALA A 405 32.66 0.44 -0.48
N ASP A 406 32.94 -0.39 0.51
CA ASP A 406 33.92 -0.07 1.59
C ASP A 406 35.30 0.28 1.04
N GLY A 407 35.73 -0.37 -0.05
CA GLY A 407 37.01 -0.10 -0.73
C GLY A 407 36.98 1.09 -1.70
N CYS A 408 35.83 1.77 -1.88
CA CYS A 408 35.71 2.84 -2.85
C CYS A 408 36.43 4.12 -2.39
N SER A 409 37.29 4.63 -3.25
CA SER A 409 38.04 5.86 -2.97
C SER A 409 37.13 7.08 -2.86
N ASP A 410 37.56 8.06 -2.06
CA ASP A 410 36.83 9.33 -1.91
C ASP A 410 36.76 10.11 -3.22
N GLU A 411 37.81 10.02 -4.07
CA GLU A 411 37.87 10.68 -5.37
C GLU A 411 36.81 10.12 -6.33
N ALA A 412 36.73 8.79 -6.43
CA ALA A 412 35.76 8.10 -7.25
C ALA A 412 34.34 8.42 -6.79
N TYR A 413 34.09 8.36 -5.48
CA TYR A 413 32.77 8.68 -4.91
C TYR A 413 32.38 10.14 -5.17
N LYS A 414 33.29 11.12 -4.99
CA LYS A 414 33.02 12.54 -5.28
C LYS A 414 32.70 12.79 -6.74
N ALA A 415 33.36 12.09 -7.65
CA ALA A 415 33.03 12.19 -9.08
C ALA A 415 31.59 11.71 -9.37
N VAL A 416 31.17 10.60 -8.74
CA VAL A 416 29.78 10.09 -8.87
C VAL A 416 28.76 11.06 -8.23
N LEU A 417 29.10 11.68 -7.09
CA LEU A 417 28.28 12.75 -6.50
C LEU A 417 28.08 13.90 -7.49
N GLY A 418 29.19 14.41 -8.05
CA GLY A 418 29.14 15.48 -9.05
C GLY A 418 28.33 15.12 -10.30
N LEU A 419 28.33 13.85 -10.74
CA LEU A 419 27.51 13.37 -11.85
C LEU A 419 26.01 13.55 -11.57
N PHE A 420 25.51 13.03 -10.46
CA PHE A 420 24.10 13.11 -10.13
C PHE A 420 23.66 14.53 -9.75
N GLN A 421 24.53 15.30 -9.07
CA GLN A 421 24.26 16.69 -8.74
C GLN A 421 24.19 17.57 -10.00
N ALA A 422 25.07 17.36 -10.97
CA ALA A 422 25.02 18.06 -12.27
C ALA A 422 23.75 17.72 -13.06
N ALA A 423 23.18 16.51 -12.86
CA ALA A 423 21.88 16.13 -13.41
C ALA A 423 20.70 16.72 -12.59
N GLY A 424 20.95 17.57 -11.60
CA GLY A 424 19.94 18.26 -10.81
C GLY A 424 19.31 17.43 -9.69
N PHE A 425 19.97 16.38 -9.22
CA PHE A 425 19.53 15.64 -8.03
C PHE A 425 20.14 16.21 -6.75
N THR A 426 19.36 16.28 -5.71
CA THR A 426 19.90 16.26 -4.33
C THR A 426 20.35 14.82 -4.06
N VAL A 427 21.60 14.65 -3.63
CA VAL A 427 22.14 13.31 -3.36
C VAL A 427 22.14 13.06 -1.87
N SER A 428 21.56 11.94 -1.44
CA SER A 428 21.69 11.42 -0.08
C SER A 428 22.61 10.21 -0.08
N ARG A 429 23.66 10.25 0.73
CA ARG A 429 24.44 9.06 1.02
C ARG A 429 23.68 8.20 2.02
N ILE A 430 23.64 6.90 1.75
CA ILE A 430 23.24 5.88 2.73
C ILE A 430 24.42 4.93 2.98
N ASP A 431 24.36 4.20 4.09
CA ASP A 431 25.31 3.12 4.33
C ASP A 431 25.15 1.99 3.32
N ASP A 432 26.17 1.14 3.17
CA ASP A 432 26.21 0.07 2.17
C ASP A 432 25.35 -1.14 2.59
N VAL A 433 24.05 -0.95 2.55
CA VAL A 433 23.04 -1.98 2.88
C VAL A 433 22.50 -2.66 1.62
N PRO A 434 22.25 -3.98 1.65
CA PRO A 434 21.70 -4.70 0.50
C PRO A 434 20.37 -4.13 0.04
N GLY A 435 20.26 -3.84 -1.26
CA GLY A 435 19.03 -3.44 -1.92
C GLY A 435 18.62 -1.97 -1.77
N MET A 436 19.34 -1.18 -1.01
CA MET A 436 19.10 0.26 -0.79
C MET A 436 17.68 0.55 -0.24
N VAL A 437 16.99 1.62 -0.67
CA VAL A 437 15.74 2.09 -0.04
C VAL A 437 14.53 1.88 -0.93
N VAL A 438 14.46 2.58 -2.07
CA VAL A 438 13.28 2.56 -2.94
C VAL A 438 13.12 1.21 -3.62
N MET A 439 14.20 0.70 -4.23
CA MET A 439 14.14 -0.58 -4.94
C MET A 439 13.78 -1.71 -3.99
N ARG A 440 14.37 -1.74 -2.80
CA ARG A 440 14.08 -2.76 -1.77
C ARG A 440 12.61 -2.73 -1.35
N THR A 441 12.10 -1.55 -1.04
CA THR A 441 10.70 -1.39 -0.64
C THR A 441 9.74 -1.78 -1.76
N VAL A 442 9.95 -1.26 -2.97
CA VAL A 442 9.07 -1.52 -4.12
C VAL A 442 9.10 -2.98 -4.56
N ALA A 443 10.29 -3.61 -4.60
CA ALA A 443 10.41 -5.02 -4.92
C ALA A 443 9.71 -5.92 -3.90
N MET A 444 9.79 -5.59 -2.61
CA MET A 444 9.09 -6.35 -1.56
C MET A 444 7.58 -6.12 -1.57
N LEU A 445 7.10 -4.92 -1.89
CA LEU A 445 5.68 -4.67 -2.13
C LEU A 445 5.16 -5.48 -3.33
N ALA A 446 5.91 -5.51 -4.42
CA ALA A 446 5.60 -6.31 -5.61
C ALA A 446 5.59 -7.81 -5.32
N ASN A 447 6.55 -8.29 -4.53
CA ASN A 447 6.66 -9.68 -4.11
C ASN A 447 5.43 -10.13 -3.29
N GLU A 448 5.00 -9.32 -2.33
CA GLU A 448 3.83 -9.62 -1.51
C GLU A 448 2.53 -9.52 -2.31
N ALA A 449 2.41 -8.53 -3.22
CA ALA A 449 1.28 -8.43 -4.13
C ALA A 449 1.19 -9.66 -5.06
N ALA A 450 2.32 -10.11 -5.60
CA ALA A 450 2.37 -11.32 -6.41
C ALA A 450 1.97 -12.57 -5.62
N ASP A 451 2.35 -12.68 -4.34
CA ASP A 451 1.91 -13.80 -3.48
C ASP A 451 0.42 -13.73 -3.16
N ALA A 452 -0.15 -12.55 -2.92
CA ALA A 452 -1.59 -12.40 -2.75
C ALA A 452 -2.38 -12.89 -3.98
N VAL A 453 -1.90 -12.54 -5.18
CA VAL A 453 -2.48 -13.04 -6.44
C VAL A 453 -2.25 -14.54 -6.63
N ASN A 454 -1.06 -15.05 -6.34
CA ASN A 454 -0.71 -16.47 -6.44
C ASN A 454 -1.59 -17.36 -5.55
N GLN A 455 -1.93 -16.85 -4.37
CA GLN A 455 -2.81 -17.52 -3.40
C GLN A 455 -4.30 -17.30 -3.69
N GLY A 456 -4.61 -16.56 -4.75
CA GLY A 456 -5.99 -16.30 -5.19
C GLY A 456 -6.79 -15.43 -4.20
N VAL A 457 -6.11 -14.56 -3.45
CA VAL A 457 -6.76 -13.58 -2.56
C VAL A 457 -7.50 -12.53 -3.38
N CYS A 458 -6.87 -12.08 -4.47
CA CYS A 458 -7.42 -11.09 -5.39
C CYS A 458 -6.79 -11.23 -6.79
N SER A 459 -7.29 -10.49 -7.78
CA SER A 459 -6.66 -10.36 -9.09
C SER A 459 -5.48 -9.36 -9.07
N ALA A 460 -4.63 -9.39 -10.11
CA ALA A 460 -3.55 -8.42 -10.27
C ALA A 460 -4.07 -6.98 -10.37
N ALA A 461 -5.16 -6.76 -11.09
CA ALA A 461 -5.79 -5.43 -11.18
C ALA A 461 -6.36 -4.99 -9.82
N ALA A 462 -6.96 -5.92 -9.05
CA ALA A 462 -7.53 -5.61 -7.75
C ALA A 462 -6.47 -5.18 -6.73
N VAL A 463 -5.32 -5.86 -6.67
CA VAL A 463 -4.25 -5.46 -5.73
C VAL A 463 -3.69 -4.08 -6.08
N ASP A 464 -3.50 -3.77 -7.35
CA ASP A 464 -2.99 -2.46 -7.76
C ASP A 464 -3.99 -1.33 -7.46
N ILE A 465 -5.27 -1.54 -7.74
CA ILE A 465 -6.35 -0.61 -7.35
C ILE A 465 -6.39 -0.43 -5.83
N ALA A 466 -6.30 -1.52 -5.08
CA ALA A 466 -6.34 -1.48 -3.61
C ALA A 466 -5.20 -0.63 -3.03
N MET A 467 -3.97 -0.80 -3.53
CA MET A 467 -2.83 -0.03 -3.04
C MET A 467 -2.88 1.43 -3.47
N GLN A 468 -3.35 1.73 -4.68
CA GLN A 468 -3.50 3.12 -5.15
C GLN A 468 -4.65 3.86 -4.43
N LYS A 469 -5.81 3.21 -4.24
CA LYS A 469 -7.03 3.85 -3.71
C LYS A 469 -7.20 3.72 -2.21
N GLY A 470 -6.54 2.73 -1.58
CA GLY A 470 -6.59 2.48 -0.13
C GLY A 470 -5.47 3.13 0.66
N VAL A 471 -4.26 3.23 0.08
CA VAL A 471 -3.07 3.80 0.77
C VAL A 471 -2.35 4.88 -0.06
N ASN A 472 -2.97 5.34 -1.14
CA ASN A 472 -2.49 6.43 -1.98
C ASN A 472 -1.09 6.20 -2.58
N TYR A 473 -0.75 4.97 -2.94
CA TYR A 473 0.48 4.71 -3.66
C TYR A 473 0.42 5.36 -5.06
N PRO A 474 1.54 5.89 -5.55
CA PRO A 474 1.57 6.57 -6.86
C PRO A 474 1.27 5.62 -8.02
N ARG A 475 1.57 4.33 -7.86
CA ARG A 475 1.30 3.25 -8.81
C ARG A 475 1.06 1.95 -8.07
N GLY A 476 0.39 0.98 -8.71
CA GLY A 476 0.20 -0.35 -8.14
C GLY A 476 1.50 -1.17 -8.12
N PRO A 477 1.68 -2.06 -7.14
CA PRO A 477 2.91 -2.84 -6.98
C PRO A 477 3.25 -3.72 -8.19
N LEU A 478 2.25 -4.31 -8.84
CA LEU A 478 2.45 -5.16 -10.01
C LEU A 478 2.67 -4.32 -11.28
N ALA A 479 2.06 -3.15 -11.38
CA ALA A 479 2.35 -2.19 -12.44
C ALA A 479 3.78 -1.63 -12.34
N TRP A 480 4.36 -1.50 -11.14
CA TRP A 480 5.80 -1.23 -10.98
C TRP A 480 6.65 -2.38 -11.50
N THR A 481 6.27 -3.62 -11.17
CA THR A 481 6.97 -4.82 -11.66
C THR A 481 7.00 -4.84 -13.19
N ASP A 482 5.88 -4.50 -13.83
CA ASP A 482 5.81 -4.43 -15.30
C ASP A 482 6.69 -3.32 -15.89
N SER A 483 6.88 -2.22 -15.17
CA SER A 483 7.72 -1.09 -15.59
C SER A 483 9.21 -1.35 -15.37
N ILE A 484 9.58 -1.94 -14.23
CA ILE A 484 10.97 -2.28 -13.87
C ILE A 484 11.44 -3.49 -14.68
N GLY A 485 10.54 -4.42 -14.96
CA GLY A 485 10.81 -5.70 -15.58
C GLY A 485 10.84 -6.86 -14.57
N VAL A 486 10.06 -7.90 -14.85
CA VAL A 486 9.95 -9.09 -13.96
C VAL A 486 11.32 -9.73 -13.69
N ALA A 487 12.18 -9.79 -14.72
CA ALA A 487 13.52 -10.36 -14.59
C ALA A 487 14.38 -9.58 -13.60
N GLN A 488 14.37 -8.25 -13.66
CA GLN A 488 15.10 -7.39 -12.73
C GLN A 488 14.59 -7.56 -11.29
N VAL A 489 13.27 -7.56 -11.08
CA VAL A 489 12.67 -7.74 -9.75
C VAL A 489 13.02 -9.13 -9.17
N VAL A 490 12.96 -10.18 -9.97
CA VAL A 490 13.32 -11.54 -9.52
C VAL A 490 14.81 -11.65 -9.18
N THR A 491 15.69 -11.09 -10.02
CA THR A 491 17.13 -11.04 -9.75
C THR A 491 17.42 -10.27 -8.47
N PHE A 492 16.83 -9.09 -8.33
CA PHE A 492 16.95 -8.25 -7.15
C PHE A 492 16.55 -8.99 -5.86
N LEU A 493 15.36 -9.58 -5.82
CA LEU A 493 14.86 -10.33 -4.66
C LEU A 493 15.71 -11.58 -4.37
N SER A 494 16.24 -12.24 -5.41
CA SER A 494 17.10 -13.41 -5.24
C SER A 494 18.45 -13.02 -4.62
N ASN A 495 19.04 -11.92 -5.04
CA ASN A 495 20.26 -11.38 -4.45
C ASN A 495 20.03 -10.92 -3.01
N LEU A 496 18.95 -10.20 -2.76
CA LEU A 496 18.57 -9.76 -1.42
C LEU A 496 18.37 -10.96 -0.47
N ALA A 497 17.69 -12.01 -0.94
CA ALA A 497 17.53 -13.26 -0.18
C ALA A 497 18.88 -13.94 0.10
N SER A 498 19.83 -13.87 -0.84
CA SER A 498 21.18 -14.43 -0.67
C SER A 498 21.97 -13.65 0.38
N SER A 499 21.94 -12.32 0.35
CA SER A 499 22.68 -11.46 1.31
C SER A 499 22.17 -11.63 2.74
N TYR A 500 20.85 -11.77 2.95
CA TYR A 500 20.28 -11.92 4.29
C TYR A 500 20.16 -13.36 4.79
N GLY A 501 20.07 -14.34 3.89
CA GLY A 501 19.83 -15.74 4.24
C GLY A 501 18.46 -15.96 4.93
N GLU A 502 17.51 -15.06 4.74
CA GLU A 502 16.20 -15.10 5.38
C GLU A 502 15.08 -15.45 4.40
N ASP A 503 14.15 -16.33 4.84
CA ASP A 503 12.96 -16.70 4.08
C ASP A 503 11.99 -15.51 3.84
N ARG A 504 12.14 -14.41 4.57
CA ARG A 504 11.41 -13.15 4.34
C ARG A 504 11.52 -12.69 2.89
N TYR A 505 12.67 -12.83 2.28
CA TYR A 505 12.97 -12.37 0.92
C TYR A 505 12.73 -13.43 -0.15
N ARG A 506 12.15 -14.61 0.19
CA ARG A 506 11.80 -15.63 -0.81
C ARG A 506 10.98 -15.02 -1.95
N VAL A 507 11.39 -15.30 -3.18
CA VAL A 507 10.70 -14.81 -4.37
C VAL A 507 9.37 -15.52 -4.55
N SER A 508 8.30 -14.78 -4.78
CA SER A 508 6.97 -15.34 -5.07
C SER A 508 7.01 -16.35 -6.22
N PRO A 509 6.39 -17.54 -6.07
CA PRO A 509 6.27 -18.50 -7.16
C PRO A 509 5.64 -17.93 -8.42
N LEU A 510 4.73 -16.95 -8.29
CA LEU A 510 4.11 -16.29 -9.45
C LEU A 510 5.12 -15.45 -10.23
N LEU A 511 6.01 -14.71 -9.55
CA LEU A 511 7.09 -13.95 -10.21
C LEU A 511 8.04 -14.89 -10.95
N ARG A 512 8.46 -15.98 -10.32
CA ARG A 512 9.30 -17.00 -10.95
C ARG A 512 8.63 -17.64 -12.17
N ARG A 513 7.32 -17.96 -12.06
CA ARG A 513 6.54 -18.52 -13.17
C ARG A 513 6.42 -17.55 -14.34
N LYS A 514 6.20 -16.26 -14.05
CA LYS A 514 6.16 -15.23 -15.08
C LYS A 514 7.50 -15.06 -15.78
N LEU A 515 8.60 -15.05 -15.04
CA LEU A 515 9.95 -15.02 -15.61
C LEU A 515 10.20 -16.22 -16.53
N ALA A 516 9.84 -17.42 -16.09
CA ALA A 516 10.05 -18.65 -16.86
C ALA A 516 9.18 -18.74 -18.13
N SER A 517 8.11 -17.98 -18.23
CA SER A 517 7.20 -18.01 -19.39
C SER A 517 7.79 -17.41 -20.68
N ASN A 518 8.95 -16.77 -20.63
CA ASN A 518 9.77 -16.25 -21.76
C ASN A 518 8.99 -15.50 -22.85
N SER A 519 7.85 -14.89 -22.53
CA SER A 519 6.98 -14.25 -23.52
C SER A 519 6.73 -12.78 -23.17
N VAL A 520 6.30 -12.00 -24.17
CA VAL A 520 5.67 -10.68 -23.99
C VAL A 520 4.52 -10.72 -22.95
N LYS A 521 4.02 -11.92 -22.63
CA LYS A 521 3.05 -12.21 -21.56
C LYS A 521 3.64 -12.28 -20.14
N ALA A 522 4.92 -11.97 -19.94
CA ALA A 522 5.53 -11.91 -18.61
C ALA A 522 4.96 -10.79 -17.72
N ARG A 523 4.24 -9.83 -18.32
CA ARG A 523 3.61 -8.73 -17.60
C ARG A 523 2.37 -9.17 -16.82
N PHE A 524 2.04 -8.46 -15.75
CA PHE A 524 0.79 -8.63 -14.97
C PHE A 524 -0.38 -7.94 -15.65
N HIS A 525 -0.11 -6.84 -16.35
CA HIS A 525 -1.09 -6.08 -17.12
C HIS A 525 -0.71 -6.11 -18.61
N ALA A 526 -1.72 -6.33 -19.45
CA ALA A 526 -1.55 -6.41 -20.90
C ALA A 526 -1.42 -5.02 -21.53
#